data_d3d0fa2a592f9c6b5ab6ccc72a9ceca5
#
_entry.id   d3d0fa2a592f9c6b5ab6ccc72a9ceca5
#
_cell.length_a   1.000
_cell.length_b   1.000
_cell.length_c   1.000
_cell.angle_alpha   90.00
_cell.angle_beta   90.00
_cell.angle_gamma   90.00
#
_symmetry.space_group_name_H-M   'P 1'
#
loop_
_entity.id
_entity.type
_entity.pdbx_description
1 polymer ?
#
loop_
_entity_poly.entity_id
_entity_poly.type
_entity_poly.pdbx_seq_one_letter_code
_entity_poly.pdbx_strand_id
1 'polypeptide(L)'
;MSFFKRIFSSEKKESLDKGLEKTKTTFFSKLTKAVAGKSKVDDEVLDNLEEILVASDVGVDTTLKIIKRIEKRVADDKYLGTDELNQILREEIASLLSETNTGNDSEFEIPKNKKPYVIMVVGVNGVGKTTTIGKLAYQFNKAGYKVVLGAAD
;
A
#
# COMPACT_ATOMS: atom_id res chain seq x y z
N MET A 1 -6.59 -9.66 21.21
CA MET A 1 -5.78 -9.59 19.98
C MET A 1 -6.70 -9.33 18.81
N SER A 2 -6.44 -8.25 18.04
CA SER A 2 -7.27 -7.84 16.91
C SER A 2 -7.41 -8.92 15.86
N PHE A 3 -8.60 -9.05 15.29
CA PHE A 3 -8.91 -9.91 14.14
C PHE A 3 -7.93 -9.68 12.96
N PHE A 4 -7.62 -8.43 12.66
CA PHE A 4 -6.66 -8.08 11.61
C PHE A 4 -5.22 -8.43 11.96
N LYS A 5 -4.78 -8.29 13.20
CA LYS A 5 -3.45 -8.74 13.63
C LYS A 5 -3.24 -10.26 13.46
N ARG A 6 -4.31 -11.06 13.60
CA ARG A 6 -4.29 -12.50 13.29
C ARG A 6 -4.25 -12.80 11.79
N ILE A 7 -4.88 -11.96 10.99
CA ILE A 7 -4.90 -12.12 9.51
C ILE A 7 -3.54 -11.75 8.90
N PHE A 8 -2.82 -10.78 9.47
CA PHE A 8 -1.53 -10.28 9.01
C PHE A 8 -0.34 -10.78 9.84
N SER A 9 -0.37 -12.04 10.31
CA SER A 9 0.77 -12.67 10.96
C SER A 9 1.97 -12.86 10.03
N SER A 10 3.18 -13.04 10.59
CA SER A 10 4.46 -13.08 9.87
C SER A 10 4.50 -14.04 8.65
N GLU A 11 3.84 -15.19 8.72
CA GLU A 11 3.75 -16.14 7.59
C GLU A 11 3.05 -15.57 6.35
N LYS A 12 2.10 -14.65 6.55
CA LYS A 12 1.39 -13.99 5.44
C LYS A 12 2.20 -12.84 4.83
N LYS A 13 3.11 -12.25 5.58
CA LYS A 13 4.03 -11.25 5.07
C LYS A 13 4.93 -11.84 3.98
N GLU A 14 5.48 -13.02 4.20
CA GLU A 14 6.27 -13.73 3.18
C GLU A 14 5.47 -14.04 1.91
N SER A 15 4.23 -14.52 2.06
CA SER A 15 3.35 -14.80 0.91
C SER A 15 2.98 -13.52 0.14
N LEU A 16 2.75 -12.41 0.85
CA LEU A 16 2.49 -11.11 0.24
C LEU A 16 3.72 -10.57 -0.46
N ASP A 17 4.89 -10.68 0.16
CA ASP A 17 6.16 -10.25 -0.42
C ASP A 17 6.48 -11.00 -1.71
N LYS A 18 6.29 -12.33 -1.76
CA LYS A 18 6.40 -13.12 -2.98
C LYS A 18 5.41 -12.70 -4.06
N GLY A 19 4.15 -12.43 -3.67
CA GLY A 19 3.12 -11.99 -4.61
C GLY A 19 3.40 -10.62 -5.22
N LEU A 20 4.08 -9.75 -4.50
CA LEU A 20 4.43 -8.39 -4.93
C LEU A 20 5.84 -8.28 -5.52
N GLU A 21 6.62 -9.36 -5.58
CA GLU A 21 8.02 -9.35 -6.00
C GLU A 21 8.21 -8.76 -7.40
N LYS A 22 7.37 -9.14 -8.36
CA LYS A 22 7.41 -8.58 -9.72
C LYS A 22 7.12 -7.09 -9.75
N THR A 23 6.14 -6.64 -8.99
CA THR A 23 5.77 -5.21 -8.91
C THR A 23 6.88 -4.41 -8.25
N LYS A 24 7.43 -4.92 -7.15
CA LYS A 24 8.58 -4.30 -6.47
C LYS A 24 9.79 -4.19 -7.38
N THR A 25 10.18 -5.29 -8.03
CA THR A 25 11.36 -5.31 -8.92
C THR A 25 11.18 -4.39 -10.12
N THR A 26 9.99 -4.32 -10.71
CA THR A 26 9.71 -3.44 -11.85
C THR A 26 9.78 -1.97 -11.45
N PHE A 27 9.15 -1.60 -10.34
CA PHE A 27 9.17 -0.21 -9.84
C PHE A 27 10.58 0.22 -9.46
N PHE A 28 11.27 -0.57 -8.62
CA PHE A 28 12.62 -0.23 -8.18
C PHE A 28 13.64 -0.29 -9.31
N SER A 29 13.49 -1.16 -10.32
CA SER A 29 14.37 -1.15 -11.48
C SER A 29 14.22 0.10 -12.34
N LYS A 30 13.00 0.62 -12.49
CA LYS A 30 12.77 1.91 -13.17
C LYS A 30 13.43 3.06 -12.39
N LEU A 31 13.23 3.09 -11.08
CA LEU A 31 13.82 4.08 -10.20
C LEU A 31 15.36 4.04 -10.23
N THR A 32 15.96 2.85 -10.13
CA THR A 32 17.41 2.67 -10.23
C THR A 32 17.95 3.13 -11.57
N LYS A 33 17.22 2.89 -12.68
CA LYS A 33 17.63 3.39 -14.00
C LYS A 33 17.56 4.91 -14.11
N ALA A 34 16.54 5.53 -13.51
CA ALA A 34 16.38 6.98 -13.52
C ALA A 34 17.51 7.71 -12.79
N VAL A 35 18.08 7.07 -11.77
CA VAL A 35 19.20 7.62 -10.99
C VAL A 35 20.57 7.08 -11.41
N ALA A 36 20.61 6.15 -12.37
CA ALA A 36 21.87 5.54 -12.83
C ALA A 36 22.83 6.59 -13.42
N GLY A 37 24.06 6.62 -12.91
CA GLY A 37 25.07 7.57 -13.35
C GLY A 37 24.97 8.97 -12.73
N LYS A 38 23.98 9.21 -11.88
CA LYS A 38 23.85 10.47 -11.13
C LYS A 38 24.48 10.30 -9.75
N SER A 39 25.29 11.27 -9.36
CA SER A 39 25.92 11.30 -8.00
C SER A 39 25.11 12.09 -6.99
N LYS A 40 24.12 12.85 -7.46
CA LYS A 40 23.23 13.69 -6.64
C LYS A 40 21.79 13.60 -7.13
N VAL A 41 20.86 13.88 -6.24
CA VAL A 41 19.45 14.09 -6.59
C VAL A 41 19.32 15.52 -7.10
N ASP A 42 19.23 15.67 -8.41
CA ASP A 42 18.99 16.93 -9.11
C ASP A 42 17.54 17.02 -9.64
N ASP A 43 17.19 18.15 -10.25
CA ASP A 43 15.85 18.37 -10.79
C ASP A 43 15.48 17.30 -11.81
N GLU A 44 16.42 16.86 -12.65
CA GLU A 44 16.18 15.79 -13.62
C GLU A 44 15.84 14.44 -12.95
N VAL A 45 16.47 14.14 -11.82
CA VAL A 45 16.14 12.93 -11.02
C VAL A 45 14.74 13.05 -10.41
N LEU A 46 14.36 14.24 -9.95
CA LEU A 46 13.03 14.48 -9.38
C LEU A 46 11.94 14.41 -10.45
N ASP A 47 12.17 14.99 -11.64
CA ASP A 47 11.25 14.91 -12.77
C ASP A 47 11.04 13.44 -13.21
N ASN A 48 12.12 12.67 -13.32
CA ASN A 48 12.05 11.24 -13.64
C ASN A 48 11.29 10.45 -12.56
N LEU A 49 11.48 10.79 -11.29
CA LEU A 49 10.76 10.17 -10.18
C LEU A 49 9.26 10.49 -10.25
N GLU A 50 8.91 11.74 -10.55
CA GLU A 50 7.53 12.17 -10.76
C GLU A 50 6.86 11.35 -11.87
N GLU A 51 7.52 11.23 -13.03
CA GLU A 51 7.01 10.42 -14.14
C GLU A 51 6.81 8.97 -13.77
N ILE A 52 7.76 8.36 -13.04
CA ILE A 52 7.66 6.96 -12.57
C ILE A 52 6.48 6.78 -11.60
N LEU A 53 6.27 7.72 -10.69
CA LEU A 53 5.16 7.66 -9.72
C LEU A 53 3.81 7.76 -10.44
N VAL A 54 3.65 8.72 -11.35
CA VAL A 54 2.43 8.86 -12.16
C VAL A 54 2.20 7.64 -13.04
N ALA A 55 3.23 7.13 -13.72
CA ALA A 55 3.15 5.92 -14.55
C ALA A 55 2.86 4.65 -13.72
N SER A 56 3.06 4.71 -12.41
CA SER A 56 2.73 3.64 -11.46
C SER A 56 1.36 3.82 -10.81
N ASP A 57 0.51 4.67 -11.40
CA ASP A 57 -0.87 4.94 -10.97
C ASP A 57 -0.96 5.65 -9.59
N VAL A 58 0.10 6.35 -9.21
CA VAL A 58 0.07 7.27 -8.07
C VAL A 58 -0.61 8.56 -8.53
N GLY A 59 -1.67 8.97 -7.84
CA GLY A 59 -2.39 10.20 -8.20
C GLY A 59 -1.50 11.43 -8.20
N VAL A 60 -1.73 12.36 -9.13
CA VAL A 60 -0.89 13.57 -9.33
C VAL A 60 -0.68 14.36 -8.04
N ASP A 61 -1.74 14.62 -7.28
CA ASP A 61 -1.64 15.38 -6.01
C ASP A 61 -0.74 14.67 -4.99
N THR A 62 -0.79 13.34 -4.93
CA THR A 62 0.05 12.54 -4.03
C THR A 62 1.50 12.54 -4.51
N THR A 63 1.71 12.41 -5.82
CA THR A 63 3.03 12.49 -6.44
C THR A 63 3.70 13.83 -6.12
N LEU A 64 3.02 14.95 -6.37
CA LEU A 64 3.54 16.28 -6.06
C LEU A 64 3.89 16.46 -4.58
N LYS A 65 3.08 15.89 -3.67
CA LYS A 65 3.40 15.91 -2.23
C LYS A 65 4.68 15.12 -1.92
N ILE A 66 4.85 13.96 -2.54
CA ILE A 66 6.05 13.11 -2.36
C ILE A 66 7.29 13.87 -2.87
N ILE A 67 7.24 14.37 -4.11
CA ILE A 67 8.35 15.12 -4.72
C ILE A 67 8.76 16.29 -3.84
N LYS A 68 7.81 17.14 -3.45
CA LYS A 68 8.07 18.32 -2.61
C LYS A 68 8.70 17.98 -1.24
N ARG A 69 8.35 16.84 -0.65
CA ARG A 69 8.98 16.37 0.59
C ARG A 69 10.40 15.88 0.37
N ILE A 70 10.63 15.19 -0.75
CA ILE A 70 11.97 14.73 -1.14
C ILE A 70 12.87 15.94 -1.43
N GLU A 71 12.40 16.91 -2.23
CA GLU A 71 13.13 18.17 -2.48
C GLU A 71 13.58 18.84 -1.19
N LYS A 72 12.65 18.98 -0.23
CA LYS A 72 12.96 19.59 1.05
C LYS A 72 14.06 18.80 1.80
N ARG A 73 13.95 17.47 1.85
CA ARG A 73 14.98 16.63 2.52
C ARG A 73 16.32 16.71 1.80
N VAL A 74 16.33 16.73 0.46
CA VAL A 74 17.55 16.89 -0.34
C VAL A 74 18.20 18.24 -0.11
N ALA A 75 17.40 19.29 0.08
CA ALA A 75 17.91 20.64 0.37
C ALA A 75 18.52 20.75 1.79
N ASP A 76 17.90 20.06 2.75
CA ASP A 76 18.35 20.06 4.14
C ASP A 76 19.62 19.18 4.33
N ASP A 77 19.69 18.04 3.63
CA ASP A 77 20.81 17.10 3.67
C ASP A 77 21.76 17.36 2.49
N LYS A 78 22.86 18.06 2.73
CA LYS A 78 23.83 18.51 1.70
C LYS A 78 24.43 17.42 0.80
N TYR A 79 24.18 16.14 1.08
CA TYR A 79 24.69 15.01 0.30
C TYR A 79 23.72 13.83 0.36
N LEU A 80 22.89 13.69 -0.64
CA LEU A 80 22.06 12.50 -0.81
C LEU A 80 22.55 11.74 -2.04
N GLY A 81 23.11 10.56 -1.79
CA GLY A 81 23.38 9.58 -2.80
C GLY A 81 22.08 8.92 -3.30
N THR A 82 22.15 8.34 -4.48
CA THR A 82 21.01 7.64 -5.09
C THR A 82 20.50 6.46 -4.28
N ASP A 83 21.33 5.84 -3.44
CA ASP A 83 20.95 4.74 -2.55
C ASP A 83 20.05 5.25 -1.40
N GLU A 84 20.32 6.44 -0.91
CA GLU A 84 19.54 7.09 0.13
C GLU A 84 18.16 7.55 -0.37
N LEU A 85 18.06 7.92 -1.66
CA LEU A 85 16.78 8.31 -2.28
C LEU A 85 15.71 7.22 -2.14
N ASN A 86 16.07 5.95 -2.32
CA ASN A 86 15.16 4.83 -2.14
C ASN A 86 14.62 4.72 -0.71
N GLN A 87 15.47 5.00 0.26
CA GLN A 87 15.08 4.98 1.67
C GLN A 87 14.15 6.14 1.98
N ILE A 88 14.51 7.35 1.55
CA ILE A 88 13.70 8.56 1.74
C ILE A 88 12.33 8.39 1.09
N LEU A 89 12.27 7.90 -0.15
CA LEU A 89 11.01 7.66 -0.84
C LEU A 89 10.10 6.70 -0.04
N ARG A 90 10.66 5.62 0.50
CA ARG A 90 9.89 4.68 1.34
C ARG A 90 9.38 5.36 2.61
N GLU A 91 10.21 6.15 3.27
CA GLU A 91 9.86 6.86 4.50
C GLU A 91 8.75 7.89 4.24
N GLU A 92 8.85 8.67 3.16
CA GLU A 92 7.85 9.67 2.81
C GLU A 92 6.50 9.04 2.41
N ILE A 93 6.52 7.94 1.65
CA ILE A 93 5.30 7.19 1.32
C ILE A 93 4.67 6.62 2.60
N ALA A 94 5.46 6.03 3.49
CA ALA A 94 4.97 5.49 4.76
C ALA A 94 4.38 6.59 5.66
N SER A 95 5.03 7.75 5.72
CA SER A 95 4.54 8.93 6.45
C SER A 95 3.19 9.42 5.91
N LEU A 96 3.07 9.56 4.58
CA LEU A 96 1.81 9.97 3.94
C LEU A 96 0.67 8.98 4.19
N LEU A 97 0.95 7.68 4.13
CA LEU A 97 -0.04 6.65 4.44
C LEU A 97 -0.47 6.71 5.92
N SER A 98 0.47 7.01 6.83
CA SER A 98 0.17 7.16 8.26
C SER A 98 -0.65 8.41 8.54
N GLU A 99 -0.41 9.51 7.84
CA GLU A 99 -1.17 10.76 7.96
C GLU A 99 -2.62 10.61 7.49
N THR A 100 -2.84 9.82 6.43
CA THR A 100 -4.19 9.53 5.91
C THR A 100 -4.97 8.59 6.84
N ASN A 101 -4.27 7.77 7.62
CA ASN A 101 -4.85 6.87 8.61
C ASN A 101 -5.14 7.55 9.99
N THR A 102 -5.35 8.86 10.04
CA THR A 102 -5.71 9.58 11.26
C THR A 102 -7.12 9.28 11.80
N GLY A 103 -7.84 8.40 11.14
CA GLY A 103 -9.10 7.87 11.63
C GLY A 103 -8.86 6.54 12.29
N ASN A 104 -8.93 6.55 13.64
CA ASN A 104 -9.11 5.35 14.44
C ASN A 104 -8.64 4.06 13.75
N ASP A 105 -7.48 3.53 14.14
CA ASP A 105 -7.22 2.09 14.08
C ASP A 105 -8.26 1.36 14.95
N SER A 106 -9.53 1.69 14.74
CA SER A 106 -10.64 0.91 15.26
C SER A 106 -10.51 -0.41 14.54
N GLU A 107 -9.86 -1.33 15.26
CA GLU A 107 -9.90 -2.73 14.93
C GLU A 107 -11.30 -3.00 14.36
N PHE A 108 -11.36 -3.52 13.13
CA PHE A 108 -12.63 -3.93 12.55
C PHE A 108 -13.24 -4.96 13.49
N GLU A 109 -14.02 -4.47 14.43
CA GLU A 109 -14.80 -5.31 15.35
C GLU A 109 -16.20 -5.43 14.81
N ILE A 110 -16.64 -6.66 14.66
CA ILE A 110 -18.05 -6.91 14.38
C ILE A 110 -18.87 -6.45 15.58
N PRO A 111 -19.75 -5.47 15.44
CA PRO A 111 -20.57 -4.98 16.54
C PRO A 111 -21.40 -6.12 17.15
N LYS A 112 -21.20 -6.39 18.45
CA LYS A 112 -21.90 -7.48 19.16
C LYS A 112 -23.42 -7.30 19.23
N ASN A 113 -23.90 -6.08 19.07
CA ASN A 113 -25.31 -5.68 19.14
C ASN A 113 -26.06 -5.79 17.81
N LYS A 114 -25.35 -6.07 16.68
CA LYS A 114 -25.96 -6.24 15.36
C LYS A 114 -25.92 -7.69 14.93
N LYS A 115 -27.06 -8.34 14.91
CA LYS A 115 -27.22 -9.73 14.45
C LYS A 115 -28.44 -9.82 13.53
N PRO A 116 -28.28 -10.23 12.26
CA PRO A 116 -26.99 -10.52 11.61
C PRO A 116 -26.16 -9.23 11.31
N TYR A 117 -24.85 -9.36 11.28
CA TYR A 117 -23.98 -8.34 10.72
C TYR A 117 -23.83 -8.59 9.22
N VAL A 118 -24.28 -7.65 8.40
CA VAL A 118 -24.31 -7.81 6.94
C VAL A 118 -23.16 -7.04 6.30
N ILE A 119 -22.38 -7.73 5.47
CA ILE A 119 -21.31 -7.15 4.67
C ILE A 119 -21.71 -7.29 3.21
N MET A 120 -21.90 -6.16 2.52
CA MET A 120 -22.15 -6.14 1.09
C MET A 120 -20.86 -5.87 0.33
N VAL A 121 -20.50 -6.76 -0.59
CA VAL A 121 -19.31 -6.62 -1.45
C VAL A 121 -19.76 -6.22 -2.84
N VAL A 122 -19.35 -5.04 -3.28
CA VAL A 122 -19.71 -4.46 -4.58
C VAL A 122 -18.47 -4.26 -5.46
N GLY A 123 -18.69 -4.21 -6.77
CA GLY A 123 -17.63 -3.97 -7.75
C GLY A 123 -18.03 -4.47 -9.13
N VAL A 124 -17.27 -4.09 -10.16
CA VAL A 124 -17.50 -4.53 -11.54
C VAL A 124 -17.12 -6.01 -11.74
N ASN A 125 -17.49 -6.60 -12.88
CA ASN A 125 -17.18 -8.00 -13.15
C ASN A 125 -15.65 -8.21 -13.29
N GLY A 126 -15.16 -9.38 -12.84
CA GLY A 126 -13.77 -9.76 -12.95
C GLY A 126 -12.81 -9.19 -11.89
N VAL A 127 -13.22 -8.25 -11.05
CA VAL A 127 -12.33 -7.62 -10.03
C VAL A 127 -12.03 -8.50 -8.80
N GLY A 128 -12.54 -9.73 -8.76
CA GLY A 128 -12.25 -10.66 -7.67
C GLY A 128 -13.23 -10.62 -6.49
N LYS A 129 -14.47 -10.08 -6.67
CA LYS A 129 -15.49 -10.07 -5.60
C LYS A 129 -15.67 -11.43 -4.96
N THR A 130 -15.99 -12.45 -5.76
CA THR A 130 -16.26 -13.83 -5.28
C THR A 130 -15.07 -14.41 -4.55
N THR A 131 -13.86 -14.19 -5.06
CA THR A 131 -12.61 -14.63 -4.41
C THR A 131 -12.44 -13.95 -3.06
N THR A 132 -12.72 -12.65 -2.98
CA THR A 132 -12.61 -11.86 -1.75
C THR A 132 -13.65 -12.31 -0.73
N ILE A 133 -14.90 -12.53 -1.16
CA ILE A 133 -15.98 -13.06 -0.30
C ILE A 133 -15.60 -14.41 0.29
N GLY A 134 -15.08 -15.34 -0.53
CA GLY A 134 -14.64 -16.65 -0.06
C GLY A 134 -13.52 -16.56 0.97
N LYS A 135 -12.53 -15.69 0.74
CA LYS A 135 -11.43 -15.46 1.72
C LYS A 135 -11.92 -14.85 3.02
N LEU A 136 -12.82 -13.87 2.96
CA LEU A 136 -13.41 -13.24 4.16
C LEU A 136 -14.25 -14.26 4.94
N ALA A 137 -15.11 -15.00 4.26
CA ALA A 137 -15.93 -16.04 4.88
C ALA A 137 -15.09 -17.11 5.61
N TYR A 138 -14.01 -17.56 4.97
CA TYR A 138 -13.06 -18.48 5.59
C TYR A 138 -12.43 -17.89 6.86
N GLN A 139 -12.00 -16.63 6.82
CA GLN A 139 -11.37 -15.97 7.97
C GLN A 139 -12.36 -15.78 9.12
N PHE A 140 -13.59 -15.35 8.84
CA PHE A 140 -14.62 -15.21 9.86
C PHE A 140 -14.99 -16.56 10.48
N ASN A 141 -15.12 -17.61 9.68
CA ASN A 141 -15.40 -18.95 10.15
C ASN A 141 -14.25 -19.46 11.05
N LYS A 142 -12.99 -19.27 10.63
CA LYS A 142 -11.81 -19.59 11.44
C LYS A 142 -11.75 -18.82 12.76
N ALA A 143 -12.33 -17.62 12.80
CA ALA A 143 -12.44 -16.81 14.01
C ALA A 143 -13.64 -17.21 14.90
N GLY A 144 -14.41 -18.23 14.52
CA GLY A 144 -15.54 -18.75 15.29
C GLY A 144 -16.90 -18.10 14.98
N TYR A 145 -16.98 -17.27 13.94
CA TYR A 145 -18.27 -16.68 13.50
C TYR A 145 -19.02 -17.63 12.57
N LYS A 146 -20.34 -17.68 12.73
CA LYS A 146 -21.21 -18.33 11.74
C LYS A 146 -21.37 -17.39 10.54
N VAL A 147 -21.04 -17.88 9.35
CA VAL A 147 -21.07 -17.10 8.12
C VAL A 147 -22.12 -17.69 7.18
N VAL A 148 -22.95 -16.83 6.61
CA VAL A 148 -23.88 -17.17 5.53
C VAL A 148 -23.48 -16.33 4.31
N LEU A 149 -23.40 -16.97 3.15
CA LEU A 149 -23.12 -16.31 1.87
C LEU A 149 -24.41 -16.21 1.08
N GLY A 150 -24.73 -15.02 0.61
CA GLY A 150 -25.79 -14.77 -0.34
C GLY A 150 -25.18 -14.37 -1.68
N ALA A 151 -25.56 -15.03 -2.76
CA ALA A 151 -25.28 -14.60 -4.12
C ALA A 151 -26.57 -14.04 -4.70
N ALA A 152 -26.50 -12.80 -5.21
CA ALA A 152 -27.58 -12.14 -5.90
C ALA A 152 -27.05 -11.73 -7.28
N ASP A 153 -27.10 -12.67 -8.22
CA ASP A 153 -26.79 -12.43 -9.64
C ASP A 153 -28.09 -12.17 -10.41
#